data_be689c529a4bd97aafd6dff5d7efada7
#
_entry.id   be689c529a4bd97aafd6dff5d7efada7
#
_cell.length_a   1.000
_cell.length_b   1.000
_cell.length_c   1.000
_cell.angle_alpha   90.00
_cell.angle_beta   90.00
_cell.angle_gamma   90.00
#
_symmetry.space_group_name_H-M   'P 1'
#
loop_
_entity.id
_entity.type
_entity.pdbx_description
1 polymer ?
#
loop_
_entity_poly.entity_id
_entity_poly.type
_entity_poly.pdbx_seq_one_letter_code
_entity_poly.pdbx_strand_id
1 'polypeptide(L)'
;MLIRSRTLTGLLFITLAGTSAAGAAQLTTSAHQTEQDKARQEALAPQQQDFQSSQQRVAPQGIPFPEETHCKLINRVDIDSDNQALTRKLLAKTAQQAQGRCLGSEGIRLLAYTLQNELIAQGYITSLIDVPSQSLEQGMLRLTLHYGKVGAIDYADGSDTTRLWNSLPTSSGTILRLSDLEQGMVNLQRLPGATAHMKLLPGQHEGESDIQIARSLAKKWQLGAWLDDAG
;
A
#
# COMPACT_ATOMS: atom_id res chain seq x y z
N MET A 1 -10.77 -63.85 57.33
CA MET A 1 -12.06 -63.60 58.03
C MET A 1 -13.00 -63.23 56.91
N LEU A 2 -13.66 -64.17 56.23
CA LEU A 2 -15.04 -64.60 56.44
C LEU A 2 -15.98 -63.35 56.46
N ILE A 3 -16.96 -63.12 55.57
CA ILE A 3 -18.15 -63.90 55.28
C ILE A 3 -18.87 -63.27 54.09
N ARG A 4 -19.22 -63.97 53.04
CA ARG A 4 -20.56 -64.39 52.56
C ARG A 4 -21.61 -63.22 52.43
N SER A 5 -22.46 -63.08 51.47
CA SER A 5 -23.20 -63.98 50.57
C SER A 5 -24.45 -63.28 50.06
N ARG A 6 -24.92 -63.71 48.90
CA ARG A 6 -26.30 -63.87 48.40
C ARG A 6 -26.89 -62.79 47.51
N THR A 7 -26.92 -63.06 46.21
CA THR A 7 -28.07 -63.46 45.37
C THR A 7 -29.40 -62.75 45.61
N LEU A 8 -29.96 -62.10 44.60
CA LEU A 8 -31.32 -62.45 44.12
C LEU A 8 -31.59 -61.85 42.73
N THR A 9 -32.07 -62.71 41.90
CA THR A 9 -32.67 -62.69 40.61
C THR A 9 -33.83 -61.67 40.48
N GLY A 10 -33.94 -61.02 39.35
CA GLY A 10 -35.14 -60.28 38.97
C GLY A 10 -35.11 -59.91 37.49
N LEU A 11 -35.65 -60.81 36.67
CA LEU A 11 -36.01 -60.56 35.27
C LEU A 11 -37.14 -59.56 35.23
N LEU A 12 -37.00 -58.46 34.48
CA LEU A 12 -38.15 -57.70 34.00
C LEU A 12 -37.91 -57.26 32.55
N PHE A 13 -38.57 -57.93 31.64
CA PHE A 13 -38.69 -57.52 30.26
C PHE A 13 -39.57 -56.27 30.20
N ILE A 14 -39.04 -55.15 29.68
CA ILE A 14 -39.83 -54.03 29.20
C ILE A 14 -39.38 -53.72 27.79
N THR A 15 -40.14 -54.14 26.83
CA THR A 15 -40.11 -53.68 25.44
C THR A 15 -40.65 -52.25 25.39
N LEU A 16 -39.79 -51.30 25.00
CA LEU A 16 -40.31 -49.99 24.63
C LEU A 16 -39.78 -49.63 23.25
N ALA A 17 -40.72 -49.37 22.38
CA ALA A 17 -40.54 -48.87 21.05
C ALA A 17 -39.84 -47.49 21.11
N GLY A 18 -38.63 -47.42 20.59
CA GLY A 18 -37.86 -46.18 20.46
C GLY A 18 -38.15 -45.54 19.10
N THR A 19 -38.96 -44.50 19.13
CA THR A 19 -39.18 -43.60 17.99
C THR A 19 -37.93 -42.84 17.64
N SER A 20 -37.56 -42.87 16.36
CA SER A 20 -36.45 -42.16 15.73
C SER A 20 -36.60 -40.62 15.89
N ALA A 21 -35.78 -40.02 16.71
CA ALA A 21 -35.62 -38.56 16.79
C ALA A 21 -34.15 -38.16 16.49
N ALA A 22 -33.55 -38.76 15.46
CA ALA A 22 -32.15 -38.49 15.10
C ALA A 22 -31.98 -37.49 13.92
N GLY A 23 -33.09 -36.93 13.40
CA GLY A 23 -33.04 -36.09 12.20
C GLY A 23 -32.93 -34.57 12.42
N ALA A 24 -33.22 -34.07 13.61
CA ALA A 24 -33.30 -32.62 13.84
C ALA A 24 -32.01 -32.00 14.44
N ALA A 25 -31.13 -32.78 15.03
CA ALA A 25 -29.90 -32.25 15.65
C ALA A 25 -28.75 -32.00 14.68
N GLN A 26 -28.75 -32.64 13.51
CA GLN A 26 -27.67 -32.45 12.52
C GLN A 26 -27.80 -31.20 11.65
N LEU A 27 -29.01 -30.68 11.45
CA LEU A 27 -29.23 -29.45 10.66
C LEU A 27 -28.90 -28.17 11.42
N THR A 28 -28.97 -28.18 12.74
CA THR A 28 -28.65 -27.02 13.58
C THR A 28 -27.15 -26.88 13.81
N THR A 29 -26.40 -27.99 13.80
CA THR A 29 -24.91 -27.97 13.96
C THR A 29 -24.21 -27.42 12.71
N SER A 30 -24.72 -27.76 11.51
CA SER A 30 -24.14 -27.25 10.26
C SER A 30 -24.37 -25.74 10.05
N ALA A 31 -25.53 -25.22 10.48
CA ALA A 31 -25.82 -23.78 10.40
C ALA A 31 -24.95 -22.97 11.36
N HIS A 32 -24.73 -23.46 12.57
CA HIS A 32 -23.82 -22.80 13.54
C HIS A 32 -22.35 -22.86 13.12
N GLN A 33 -21.93 -23.95 12.48
CA GLN A 33 -20.56 -24.05 11.95
C GLN A 33 -20.35 -23.07 10.80
N THR A 34 -21.32 -22.93 9.90
CA THR A 34 -21.21 -21.97 8.76
C THR A 34 -21.19 -20.51 9.24
N GLU A 35 -21.95 -20.17 10.29
CA GLU A 35 -21.90 -18.81 10.88
C GLU A 35 -20.57 -18.55 11.61
N GLN A 36 -20.05 -19.54 12.33
CA GLN A 36 -18.75 -19.43 13.00
C GLN A 36 -17.59 -19.32 12.01
N ASP A 37 -17.63 -20.08 10.91
CA ASP A 37 -16.63 -19.99 9.85
C ASP A 37 -16.71 -18.65 9.11
N LYS A 38 -17.90 -18.13 8.90
CA LYS A 38 -18.10 -16.80 8.29
C LYS A 38 -17.62 -15.68 9.21
N ALA A 39 -17.95 -15.71 10.48
CA ALA A 39 -17.47 -14.77 11.48
C ALA A 39 -15.94 -14.85 11.65
N ARG A 40 -15.36 -16.05 11.48
CA ARG A 40 -13.92 -16.26 11.53
C ARG A 40 -13.23 -15.76 10.27
N GLN A 41 -13.83 -15.94 9.09
CA GLN A 41 -13.33 -15.36 7.83
C GLN A 41 -13.42 -13.83 7.85
N GLU A 42 -14.48 -13.26 8.41
CA GLU A 42 -14.62 -11.81 8.59
C GLU A 42 -13.61 -11.26 9.62
N ALA A 43 -13.32 -12.00 10.70
CA ALA A 43 -12.30 -11.62 11.68
C ALA A 43 -10.86 -11.80 11.18
N LEU A 44 -10.64 -12.68 10.21
CA LEU A 44 -9.34 -12.93 9.56
C LEU A 44 -9.18 -12.14 8.25
N ALA A 45 -10.28 -11.55 7.72
CA ALA A 45 -10.18 -10.63 6.61
C ALA A 45 -9.28 -9.47 7.05
N PRO A 46 -8.18 -9.19 6.32
CA PRO A 46 -7.41 -8.00 6.61
C PRO A 46 -8.39 -6.83 6.56
N GLN A 47 -8.44 -6.05 7.64
CA GLN A 47 -9.17 -4.79 7.60
C GLN A 47 -8.55 -4.01 6.45
N GLN A 48 -9.22 -4.03 5.31
CA GLN A 48 -8.95 -3.08 4.26
C GLN A 48 -9.25 -1.72 4.90
N GLN A 49 -8.22 -1.13 5.47
CA GLN A 49 -8.23 0.31 5.61
C GLN A 49 -8.38 0.79 4.17
N ASP A 50 -9.56 1.24 3.85
CA ASP A 50 -9.84 1.99 2.65
C ASP A 50 -8.88 3.19 2.65
N PHE A 51 -7.67 2.97 2.14
CA PHE A 51 -6.91 4.00 1.52
C PHE A 51 -7.69 4.35 0.24
N GLN A 52 -8.87 4.94 0.43
CA GLN A 52 -9.43 5.78 -0.59
C GLN A 52 -8.44 6.94 -0.73
N SER A 53 -7.34 6.66 -1.43
CA SER A 53 -6.71 7.72 -2.18
C SER A 53 -7.83 8.23 -3.07
N SER A 54 -8.42 9.32 -2.66
CA SER A 54 -9.27 10.16 -3.49
C SER A 54 -8.38 10.79 -4.57
N GLN A 55 -7.69 9.93 -5.31
CA GLN A 55 -7.15 10.26 -6.61
C GLN A 55 -8.35 10.32 -7.54
N GLN A 56 -9.12 11.40 -7.41
CA GLN A 56 -9.87 11.89 -8.53
C GLN A 56 -8.87 12.03 -9.67
N ARG A 57 -8.81 11.02 -10.52
CA ARG A 57 -8.19 11.16 -11.84
C ARG A 57 -9.02 12.20 -12.57
N VAL A 58 -8.66 13.45 -12.36
CA VAL A 58 -9.13 14.53 -13.21
C VAL A 58 -8.68 14.12 -14.60
N ALA A 59 -9.66 13.86 -15.48
CA ALA A 59 -9.36 13.61 -16.88
C ALA A 59 -8.43 14.75 -17.35
N PRO A 60 -7.43 14.48 -18.19
CA PRO A 60 -6.47 15.47 -18.63
C PRO A 60 -7.18 16.50 -19.52
N GLN A 61 -7.81 17.46 -18.89
CA GLN A 61 -8.16 18.71 -19.52
C GLN A 61 -6.84 19.41 -19.79
N GLY A 62 -6.66 19.96 -21.00
CA GLY A 62 -5.43 20.66 -21.37
C GLY A 62 -5.09 21.73 -20.32
N ILE A 63 -3.81 22.00 -20.14
CA ILE A 63 -3.35 23.03 -19.18
C ILE A 63 -3.93 24.38 -19.60
N PRO A 64 -4.70 25.07 -18.74
CA PRO A 64 -5.27 26.39 -19.05
C PRO A 64 -4.18 27.47 -18.88
N PHE A 65 -3.28 27.57 -19.85
CA PHE A 65 -2.22 28.59 -19.80
C PHE A 65 -2.83 29.98 -19.82
N PRO A 66 -2.37 30.89 -18.94
CA PRO A 66 -2.83 32.28 -18.92
C PRO A 66 -2.33 33.01 -20.17
N GLU A 67 -3.08 34.03 -20.59
CA GLU A 67 -2.62 35.02 -21.58
C GLU A 67 -1.71 36.01 -20.87
N GLU A 68 -0.46 36.11 -21.31
CA GLU A 68 0.55 36.97 -20.70
C GLU A 68 1.07 37.99 -21.71
N THR A 69 1.16 39.27 -21.30
CA THR A 69 1.64 40.36 -22.17
C THR A 69 3.14 40.21 -22.49
N HIS A 70 3.92 39.63 -21.54
CA HIS A 70 5.34 39.39 -21.67
C HIS A 70 5.58 37.88 -21.72
N CYS A 71 5.46 37.29 -22.88
CA CYS A 71 5.64 35.86 -23.09
C CYS A 71 6.59 35.59 -24.24
N LYS A 72 7.16 34.40 -24.30
CA LYS A 72 7.97 33.88 -25.41
C LYS A 72 7.33 32.62 -25.96
N LEU A 73 7.37 32.47 -27.28
CA LEU A 73 6.88 31.26 -27.94
C LEU A 73 7.78 30.08 -27.58
N ILE A 74 7.20 29.03 -26.98
CA ILE A 74 7.92 27.82 -26.62
C ILE A 74 7.79 26.81 -27.75
N ASN A 75 8.91 26.55 -28.43
CA ASN A 75 8.98 25.56 -29.50
C ASN A 75 9.29 24.16 -28.96
N ARG A 76 10.03 24.09 -27.85
CA ARG A 76 10.48 22.82 -27.25
C ARG A 76 10.59 22.94 -25.74
N VAL A 77 10.11 21.89 -25.05
CA VAL A 77 10.35 21.69 -23.63
C VAL A 77 11.32 20.51 -23.48
N ASP A 78 12.39 20.73 -22.74
CA ASP A 78 13.39 19.73 -22.41
C ASP A 78 13.45 19.54 -20.89
N ILE A 79 13.34 18.29 -20.43
CA ILE A 79 13.37 17.97 -19.00
C ILE A 79 14.62 17.12 -18.75
N ASP A 80 15.61 17.71 -18.13
CA ASP A 80 16.85 17.02 -17.76
C ASP A 80 16.63 16.23 -16.45
N SER A 81 17.18 15.01 -16.39
CA SER A 81 17.07 14.14 -15.22
C SER A 81 18.04 12.97 -15.26
N ASP A 82 18.30 12.36 -14.12
CA ASP A 82 19.12 11.15 -13.99
C ASP A 82 18.53 9.92 -14.73
N ASN A 83 17.22 9.92 -15.00
CA ASN A 83 16.54 8.82 -15.70
C ASN A 83 15.66 9.34 -16.84
N GLN A 84 16.27 9.69 -17.96
CA GLN A 84 15.61 10.26 -19.12
C GLN A 84 14.52 9.36 -19.73
N ALA A 85 14.69 8.03 -19.68
CA ALA A 85 13.69 7.10 -20.22
C ALA A 85 12.40 7.13 -19.40
N LEU A 86 12.54 7.13 -18.07
CA LEU A 86 11.43 7.23 -17.14
C LEU A 86 10.74 8.60 -17.26
N THR A 87 11.53 9.69 -17.29
CA THR A 87 11.01 11.06 -17.41
C THR A 87 10.17 11.23 -18.66
N ARG A 88 10.64 10.75 -19.81
CA ARG A 88 9.87 10.76 -21.06
C ARG A 88 8.56 10.00 -20.94
N LYS A 89 8.61 8.81 -20.35
CA LYS A 89 7.41 7.97 -20.14
C LYS A 89 6.36 8.68 -19.28
N LEU A 90 6.80 9.37 -18.23
CA LEU A 90 5.91 10.00 -17.26
C LEU A 90 5.38 11.36 -17.76
N LEU A 91 6.23 12.22 -18.28
CA LEU A 91 5.95 13.66 -18.41
C LEU A 91 5.86 14.17 -19.86
N ALA A 92 6.25 13.39 -20.86
CA ALA A 92 6.33 13.89 -22.25
C ALA A 92 5.00 14.45 -22.76
N LYS A 93 3.89 13.77 -22.44
CA LYS A 93 2.55 14.18 -22.90
C LYS A 93 2.14 15.54 -22.31
N THR A 94 2.42 15.76 -21.04
CA THR A 94 2.10 17.00 -20.34
C THR A 94 3.02 18.12 -20.78
N ALA A 95 4.32 17.87 -20.91
CA ALA A 95 5.29 18.82 -21.39
C ALA A 95 4.98 19.32 -22.84
N GLN A 96 4.50 18.42 -23.71
CA GLN A 96 4.12 18.77 -25.08
C GLN A 96 3.00 19.80 -25.16
N GLN A 97 2.15 19.93 -24.14
CA GLN A 97 1.06 20.92 -24.14
C GLN A 97 1.54 22.37 -24.13
N ALA A 98 2.77 22.60 -23.72
CA ALA A 98 3.41 23.91 -23.73
C ALA A 98 3.99 24.28 -25.12
N GLN A 99 4.16 23.30 -26.01
CA GLN A 99 4.71 23.57 -27.34
C GLN A 99 3.73 24.39 -28.20
N GLY A 100 4.26 25.40 -28.89
CA GLY A 100 3.47 26.34 -29.70
C GLY A 100 2.68 27.36 -28.86
N ARG A 101 2.90 27.40 -27.53
CA ARG A 101 2.26 28.40 -26.65
C ARG A 101 3.22 29.56 -26.35
N CYS A 102 2.66 30.76 -26.20
CA CYS A 102 3.40 31.91 -25.66
C CYS A 102 3.32 31.83 -24.13
N LEU A 103 4.46 31.57 -23.47
CA LEU A 103 4.53 31.42 -22.02
C LEU A 103 5.41 32.50 -21.42
N GLY A 104 4.92 33.18 -20.42
CA GLY A 104 5.70 34.02 -19.51
C GLY A 104 5.94 33.30 -18.18
N SER A 105 6.22 34.04 -17.15
CA SER A 105 6.55 33.49 -15.82
C SER A 105 5.42 32.66 -15.22
N GLU A 106 4.18 33.10 -15.37
CA GLU A 106 3.02 32.39 -14.81
C GLU A 106 2.71 31.10 -15.58
N GLY A 107 2.77 31.14 -16.91
CA GLY A 107 2.58 29.97 -17.76
C GLY A 107 3.64 28.88 -17.50
N ILE A 108 4.91 29.27 -17.33
CA ILE A 108 5.98 28.35 -16.98
C ILE A 108 5.80 27.75 -15.58
N ARG A 109 5.41 28.59 -14.61
CA ARG A 109 5.10 28.14 -13.25
C ARG A 109 3.95 27.14 -13.24
N LEU A 110 2.89 27.41 -13.99
CA LEU A 110 1.74 26.52 -14.11
C LEU A 110 2.14 25.18 -14.76
N LEU A 111 2.98 25.20 -15.79
CA LEU A 111 3.52 23.98 -16.40
C LEU A 111 4.32 23.16 -15.37
N ALA A 112 5.28 23.78 -14.69
CA ALA A 112 6.11 23.13 -13.69
C ALA A 112 5.26 22.50 -12.56
N TYR A 113 4.28 23.25 -12.06
CA TYR A 113 3.32 22.78 -11.06
C TYR A 113 2.48 21.59 -11.55
N THR A 114 2.04 21.62 -12.80
CA THR A 114 1.26 20.52 -13.39
C THR A 114 2.10 19.26 -13.54
N LEU A 115 3.34 19.40 -14.01
CA LEU A 115 4.29 18.30 -14.12
C LEU A 115 4.64 17.71 -12.72
N GLN A 116 4.80 18.58 -11.72
CA GLN A 116 5.04 18.16 -10.33
C GLN A 116 3.86 17.35 -9.79
N ASN A 117 2.63 17.82 -10.00
CA ASN A 117 1.43 17.10 -9.57
C ASN A 117 1.28 15.75 -10.29
N GLU A 118 1.68 15.67 -11.54
CA GLU A 118 1.68 14.40 -12.28
C GLU A 118 2.67 13.40 -11.69
N LEU A 119 3.87 13.82 -11.30
CA LEU A 119 4.83 12.98 -10.59
C LEU A 119 4.26 12.45 -9.27
N ILE A 120 3.66 13.33 -8.48
CA ILE A 120 3.04 12.97 -7.20
C ILE A 120 1.89 11.96 -7.44
N ALA A 121 1.05 12.20 -8.42
CA ALA A 121 -0.07 11.31 -8.77
C ALA A 121 0.42 9.92 -9.25
N GLN A 122 1.61 9.83 -9.80
CA GLN A 122 2.24 8.58 -10.20
C GLN A 122 3.11 7.94 -9.10
N GLY A 123 3.08 8.51 -7.89
CA GLY A 123 3.74 7.97 -6.70
C GLY A 123 5.17 8.47 -6.47
N TYR A 124 5.69 9.41 -7.27
CA TYR A 124 7.03 9.99 -7.09
C TYR A 124 6.97 11.20 -6.15
N ILE A 125 6.55 10.97 -4.91
CA ILE A 125 6.15 12.00 -3.93
C ILE A 125 7.30 12.86 -3.40
N THR A 126 8.54 12.41 -3.51
CA THR A 126 9.75 13.12 -3.05
C THR A 126 10.57 13.68 -4.21
N SER A 127 10.11 13.49 -5.45
CA SER A 127 10.77 14.04 -6.64
C SER A 127 10.38 15.50 -6.86
N LEU A 128 11.29 16.30 -7.36
CA LEU A 128 11.12 17.75 -7.50
C LEU A 128 11.45 18.20 -8.92
N ILE A 129 10.58 19.04 -9.49
CA ILE A 129 10.85 19.76 -10.74
C ILE A 129 11.31 21.18 -10.41
N ASP A 130 12.46 21.53 -10.95
CA ASP A 130 13.04 22.87 -10.86
C ASP A 130 13.03 23.57 -12.22
N VAL A 131 12.90 24.90 -12.17
CA VAL A 131 12.97 25.78 -13.33
C VAL A 131 14.21 26.65 -13.22
N PRO A 132 15.34 26.26 -13.82
CA PRO A 132 16.56 27.02 -13.71
C PRO A 132 16.44 28.37 -14.42
N SER A 133 17.19 29.36 -13.95
CA SER A 133 17.29 30.66 -14.61
C SER A 133 17.81 30.49 -16.04
N GLN A 134 17.05 30.94 -17.04
CA GLN A 134 17.35 30.71 -18.45
C GLN A 134 16.83 31.83 -19.35
N SER A 135 17.42 31.96 -20.56
CA SER A 135 16.88 32.78 -21.63
C SER A 135 15.99 31.95 -22.55
N LEU A 136 14.80 32.46 -22.85
CA LEU A 136 13.81 31.80 -23.71
C LEU A 136 13.85 32.32 -25.16
N GLU A 137 14.87 33.07 -25.54
CA GLU A 137 14.95 33.69 -26.88
C GLU A 137 14.98 32.67 -28.04
N GLN A 138 15.46 31.46 -27.75
CA GLN A 138 15.48 30.36 -28.72
C GLN A 138 14.19 29.52 -28.71
N GLY A 139 13.20 29.86 -27.88
CA GLY A 139 11.98 29.11 -27.75
C GLY A 139 12.17 27.74 -27.08
N MET A 140 13.29 27.51 -26.38
CA MET A 140 13.57 26.30 -25.65
C MET A 140 13.38 26.54 -24.14
N LEU A 141 12.47 25.78 -23.53
CA LEU A 141 12.27 25.76 -22.09
C LEU A 141 12.95 24.51 -21.50
N ARG A 142 13.92 24.73 -20.62
CA ARG A 142 14.60 23.66 -19.87
C ARG A 142 14.04 23.59 -18.46
N LEU A 143 13.74 22.37 -18.03
CA LEU A 143 13.35 22.03 -16.66
C LEU A 143 14.34 20.97 -16.15
N THR A 144 14.54 20.91 -14.85
CA THR A 144 15.35 19.87 -14.21
C THR A 144 14.47 19.05 -13.29
N LEU A 145 14.50 17.73 -13.44
CA LEU A 145 13.79 16.79 -12.57
C LEU A 145 14.81 16.07 -11.69
N HIS A 146 14.72 16.31 -10.40
CA HIS A 146 15.45 15.60 -9.36
C HIS A 146 14.57 14.47 -8.82
N TYR A 147 14.92 13.21 -9.11
CA TYR A 147 14.22 12.09 -8.52
C TYR A 147 14.61 11.94 -7.05
N GLY A 148 13.59 11.89 -6.18
CA GLY A 148 13.79 11.54 -4.79
C GLY A 148 14.22 10.08 -4.66
N LYS A 149 15.26 9.80 -3.88
CA LYS A 149 15.83 8.47 -3.66
C LYS A 149 15.61 8.01 -2.22
N VAL A 150 15.60 6.71 -2.04
CA VAL A 150 15.59 6.10 -0.71
C VAL A 150 16.99 6.20 -0.13
N GLY A 151 17.13 6.84 1.03
CA GLY A 151 18.34 6.89 1.83
C GLY A 151 18.52 5.61 2.68
N ALA A 152 18.64 5.78 3.99
CA ALA A 152 18.67 4.66 4.93
C ALA A 152 17.26 4.09 5.16
N ILE A 153 17.21 2.80 5.51
CA ILE A 153 15.97 2.12 5.91
C ILE A 153 16.23 1.46 7.26
N ASP A 154 15.65 2.02 8.31
CA ASP A 154 15.93 1.61 9.68
C ASP A 154 14.65 1.38 10.50
N TYR A 155 14.79 0.58 11.54
CA TYR A 155 13.74 0.45 12.55
C TYR A 155 13.86 1.55 13.61
N ALA A 156 12.71 2.08 14.03
CA ALA A 156 12.64 2.93 15.20
C ALA A 156 12.98 2.13 16.46
N ASP A 157 13.50 2.81 17.49
CA ASP A 157 13.82 2.20 18.78
C ASP A 157 12.60 1.48 19.38
N GLY A 158 12.84 0.30 19.96
CA GLY A 158 11.79 -0.53 20.56
C GLY A 158 10.91 -1.27 19.58
N SER A 159 11.22 -1.24 18.28
CA SER A 159 10.46 -1.96 17.27
C SER A 159 10.76 -3.46 17.24
N ASP A 160 9.73 -4.27 16.96
CA ASP A 160 9.91 -5.68 16.60
C ASP A 160 10.46 -5.78 15.18
N THR A 161 11.68 -6.28 15.06
CA THR A 161 12.38 -6.34 13.77
C THR A 161 12.00 -7.57 12.94
N THR A 162 12.06 -7.42 11.63
CA THR A 162 12.00 -8.51 10.65
C THR A 162 13.02 -8.23 9.54
N ARG A 163 13.22 -9.17 8.64
CA ARG A 163 14.15 -8.97 7.51
C ARG A 163 13.57 -8.01 6.51
N LEU A 164 14.11 -6.80 6.42
CA LEU A 164 13.60 -5.72 5.55
C LEU A 164 13.60 -6.10 4.06
N TRP A 165 14.63 -6.82 3.60
CA TRP A 165 14.73 -7.24 2.20
C TRP A 165 13.60 -8.16 1.72
N ASN A 166 12.89 -8.84 2.65
CA ASN A 166 11.71 -9.64 2.35
C ASN A 166 10.41 -8.83 2.40
N SER A 167 10.45 -7.70 3.09
CA SER A 167 9.24 -6.94 3.40
C SER A 167 9.09 -5.72 2.52
N LEU A 168 10.19 -5.11 2.11
CA LEU A 168 10.20 -3.89 1.31
C LEU A 168 10.65 -4.18 -0.12
N PRO A 169 9.87 -3.82 -1.14
CA PRO A 169 10.27 -3.96 -2.54
C PRO A 169 11.18 -2.82 -3.01
N THR A 170 11.81 -2.11 -2.10
CA THR A 170 12.73 -1.01 -2.36
C THR A 170 14.00 -1.14 -1.50
N SER A 171 15.06 -0.44 -1.88
CA SER A 171 16.34 -0.42 -1.18
C SER A 171 17.00 0.95 -1.29
N SER A 172 18.01 1.20 -0.43
CA SER A 172 18.81 2.43 -0.50
C SER A 172 19.35 2.70 -1.90
N GLY A 173 19.31 3.95 -2.31
CA GLY A 173 19.75 4.44 -3.64
C GLY A 173 18.72 4.28 -4.76
N THR A 174 17.61 3.57 -4.57
CA THR A 174 16.54 3.45 -5.57
C THR A 174 15.63 4.68 -5.57
N ILE A 175 14.99 4.97 -6.70
CA ILE A 175 13.99 6.05 -6.77
C ILE A 175 12.83 5.70 -5.84
N LEU A 176 12.47 6.62 -4.96
CA LEU A 176 11.39 6.42 -4.00
C LEU A 176 10.03 6.46 -4.69
N ARG A 177 9.24 5.42 -4.50
CA ARG A 177 7.86 5.31 -4.99
C ARG A 177 6.91 4.98 -3.87
N LEU A 178 5.80 5.69 -3.80
CA LEU A 178 4.77 5.47 -2.78
C LEU A 178 4.23 4.03 -2.82
N SER A 179 4.01 3.47 -4.02
CA SER A 179 3.53 2.08 -4.17
C SER A 179 4.44 1.04 -3.50
N ASP A 180 5.75 1.29 -3.48
CA ASP A 180 6.72 0.36 -2.88
C ASP A 180 6.66 0.45 -1.35
N LEU A 181 6.41 1.64 -0.81
CA LEU A 181 6.17 1.86 0.62
C LEU A 181 4.86 1.23 1.08
N GLU A 182 3.79 1.43 0.31
CA GLU A 182 2.47 0.83 0.58
C GLU A 182 2.55 -0.70 0.57
N GLN A 183 3.20 -1.28 -0.43
CA GLN A 183 3.41 -2.72 -0.49
C GLN A 183 4.27 -3.21 0.68
N GLY A 184 5.30 -2.46 1.06
CA GLY A 184 6.12 -2.73 2.23
C GLY A 184 5.31 -2.73 3.52
N MET A 185 4.40 -1.75 3.69
CA MET A 185 3.50 -1.69 4.84
C MET A 185 2.59 -2.92 4.92
N VAL A 186 1.98 -3.32 3.80
CA VAL A 186 1.15 -4.55 3.75
C VAL A 186 1.97 -5.77 4.16
N ASN A 187 3.20 -5.90 3.68
CA ASN A 187 4.08 -7.02 4.02
C ASN A 187 4.48 -7.03 5.50
N LEU A 188 4.75 -5.86 6.10
CA LEU A 188 5.12 -5.72 7.51
C LEU A 188 3.96 -6.05 8.46
N GLN A 189 2.72 -5.80 8.01
CA GLN A 189 1.48 -6.05 8.76
C GLN A 189 0.87 -7.44 8.47
N ARG A 190 1.50 -8.24 7.62
CA ARG A 190 0.95 -9.53 7.15
C ARG A 190 0.66 -10.53 8.27
N LEU A 191 1.39 -10.48 9.38
CA LEU A 191 1.16 -11.38 10.51
C LEU A 191 -0.02 -10.89 11.35
N PRO A 192 -0.92 -11.80 11.79
CA PRO A 192 -2.01 -11.43 12.70
C PRO A 192 -1.49 -10.76 13.97
N GLY A 193 -2.05 -9.59 14.29
CA GLY A 193 -1.62 -8.79 15.44
C GLY A 193 -0.33 -7.99 15.23
N ALA A 194 0.21 -7.95 14.01
CA ALA A 194 1.27 -7.04 13.66
C ALA A 194 0.72 -5.66 13.29
N THR A 195 1.33 -4.62 13.85
CA THR A 195 1.10 -3.23 13.44
C THR A 195 2.41 -2.66 12.93
N ALA A 196 2.35 -1.81 11.91
CA ALA A 196 3.52 -1.11 11.41
C ALA A 196 3.15 0.31 10.99
N HIS A 197 4.09 1.23 11.15
CA HIS A 197 4.02 2.60 10.68
C HIS A 197 5.34 2.97 10.03
N MET A 198 5.29 3.73 8.95
CA MET A 198 6.47 4.29 8.31
C MET A 198 6.46 5.80 8.42
N LYS A 199 7.66 6.38 8.60
CA LYS A 199 7.90 7.81 8.50
C LYS A 199 9.01 8.03 7.48
N LEU A 200 8.82 9.04 6.63
CA LEU A 200 9.87 9.56 5.79
C LEU A 200 10.56 10.71 6.53
N LEU A 201 11.86 10.62 6.65
CA LEU A 201 12.72 11.62 7.25
C LEU A 201 13.67 12.16 6.17
N PRO A 202 14.20 13.37 6.30
CA PRO A 202 15.29 13.84 5.44
C PRO A 202 16.48 12.87 5.51
N GLY A 203 17.02 12.49 4.35
CA GLY A 203 18.21 11.65 4.27
C GLY A 203 19.50 12.44 4.52
N GLN A 204 20.64 11.75 4.44
CA GLN A 204 21.96 12.34 4.67
C GLN A 204 22.43 13.18 3.47
N HIS A 205 21.95 12.89 2.27
CA HIS A 205 22.29 13.62 1.06
C HIS A 205 21.06 14.32 0.50
N GLU A 206 21.29 15.37 -0.28
CA GLU A 206 20.23 16.09 -0.96
C GLU A 206 19.46 15.16 -1.91
N GLY A 207 18.12 15.25 -1.87
CA GLY A 207 17.24 14.40 -2.66
C GLY A 207 17.02 13.00 -2.09
N GLU A 208 17.61 12.65 -0.94
CA GLU A 208 17.37 11.39 -0.26
C GLU A 208 16.30 11.54 0.84
N SER A 209 15.57 10.44 1.05
CA SER A 209 14.62 10.30 2.15
C SER A 209 14.88 9.00 2.88
N ASP A 210 15.13 9.08 4.18
CA ASP A 210 15.28 7.93 5.04
C ASP A 210 13.91 7.38 5.45
N ILE A 211 13.80 6.07 5.52
CA ILE A 211 12.58 5.36 5.89
C ILE A 211 12.75 4.81 7.30
N GLN A 212 12.02 5.37 8.26
CA GLN A 212 11.96 4.86 9.62
C GLN A 212 10.71 4.01 9.82
N ILE A 213 10.89 2.78 10.30
CA ILE A 213 9.82 1.80 10.48
C ILE A 213 9.60 1.54 11.97
N ALA A 214 8.41 1.83 12.48
CA ALA A 214 7.96 1.41 13.78
C ALA A 214 7.04 0.19 13.62
N ARG A 215 7.43 -0.96 14.18
CA ARG A 215 6.66 -2.20 14.08
C ARG A 215 6.47 -2.82 15.46
N SER A 216 5.26 -3.32 15.72
CA SER A 216 4.92 -4.06 16.94
C SER A 216 4.17 -5.34 16.60
N LEU A 217 4.43 -6.39 17.35
CA LEU A 217 3.78 -7.69 17.20
C LEU A 217 3.19 -8.11 18.55
N ALA A 218 1.87 -8.16 18.65
CA ALA A 218 1.16 -8.44 19.89
C ALA A 218 1.47 -9.84 20.45
N LYS A 219 1.70 -10.84 19.57
CA LYS A 219 2.07 -12.22 19.96
C LYS A 219 3.14 -12.77 19.03
N LYS A 220 4.28 -13.20 19.59
CA LYS A 220 5.39 -13.78 18.83
C LYS A 220 5.14 -15.22 18.38
N TRP A 221 4.16 -15.92 19.01
CA TRP A 221 3.83 -17.31 18.76
C TRP A 221 2.33 -17.48 18.60
N GLN A 222 1.92 -18.18 17.55
CA GLN A 222 0.57 -18.67 17.36
C GLN A 222 0.66 -20.13 16.95
N LEU A 223 0.05 -21.02 17.73
CA LEU A 223 -0.11 -22.42 17.40
C LEU A 223 -1.58 -22.66 17.05
N GLY A 224 -1.84 -23.20 15.86
CA GLY A 224 -3.16 -23.64 15.43
C GLY A 224 -3.09 -25.11 15.03
N ALA A 225 -4.00 -25.94 15.53
CA ALA A 225 -4.22 -27.29 15.08
C ALA A 225 -5.60 -27.37 14.43
N TRP A 226 -5.66 -27.98 13.27
CA TRP A 226 -6.91 -28.23 12.54
C TRP A 226 -7.08 -29.72 12.44
N LEU A 227 -8.25 -30.21 12.79
CA LEU A 227 -8.69 -31.56 12.51
C LEU A 227 -9.81 -31.42 11.48
N ASP A 228 -9.60 -31.97 10.32
CA ASP A 228 -10.58 -32.07 9.25
C ASP A 228 -10.95 -33.56 9.10
N ASP A 229 -12.22 -33.86 9.13
CA ASP A 229 -12.79 -35.19 8.93
C ASP A 229 -13.37 -35.36 7.52
N ALA A 230 -12.90 -34.57 6.57
CA ALA A 230 -13.27 -34.72 5.16
C ALA A 230 -12.66 -36.04 4.64
N GLY A 231 -13.41 -37.15 4.87
CA GLY A 231 -13.20 -38.46 4.31
C GLY A 231 -13.94 -38.61 2.97
#